data_ac4a5e9af42fedafe10dba88523a72e6
#
_entry.id   ac4a5e9af42fedafe10dba88523a72e6
#
_cell.length_a   1.000
_cell.length_b   1.000
_cell.length_c   1.000
_cell.angle_alpha   90.00
_cell.angle_beta   90.00
_cell.angle_gamma   90.00
#
_symmetry.space_group_name_H-M   'P 1'
#
loop_
_entity.id
_entity.type
_entity.pdbx_description
1 polymer ?
#
loop_
_entity_poly.entity_id
_entity_poly.type
_entity_poly.pdbx_seq_one_letter_code
_entity_poly.pdbx_strand_id
1 'polypeptide(L)'
;MKKQTFVAWITAGLLLAFSFNSALAAGGATPPPKLKWSFHGPFGNFDRAQMKRGWQVYKEVCAGCHSLHQIYYRNLQDIGFSTGEVKKIAAEDEVAAGPNEDGETHDGGELLVRPGKPSDKLIKPFANDAAARAANNGALPPDLSLTSKAHATGVDYIAAVLTGYKDPPSGFKMSEGMAYNTYFAGNQIAMPAPLSADAVEYADGTKATVEQMALDVSTFLAWAAEPEMEERKRLGIKVILFLIVLTALLYALKRRIWAKVH
;
A
#
# COMPACT_ATOMS: atom_id res chain seq x y z
N MET A 1 -29.26 50.34 -11.89
CA MET A 1 -28.49 49.68 -12.94
C MET A 1 -27.03 49.34 -12.54
N LYS A 2 -26.37 50.01 -11.60
CA LYS A 2 -24.94 49.72 -11.23
C LYS A 2 -24.69 48.47 -10.35
N LYS A 3 -25.68 47.93 -9.67
CA LYS A 3 -25.54 46.73 -8.82
C LYS A 3 -25.57 45.39 -9.59
N GLN A 4 -26.25 45.32 -10.71
CA GLN A 4 -26.32 44.11 -11.54
C GLN A 4 -25.05 43.84 -12.36
N THR A 5 -24.35 44.86 -12.77
CA THR A 5 -23.07 44.74 -13.48
C THR A 5 -21.93 44.22 -12.57
N PHE A 6 -21.95 44.59 -11.28
CA PHE A 6 -20.91 44.18 -10.34
C PHE A 6 -21.01 42.67 -9.98
N VAL A 7 -22.22 42.15 -9.85
CA VAL A 7 -22.44 40.70 -9.60
C VAL A 7 -22.05 39.86 -10.81
N ALA A 8 -22.29 40.33 -12.05
CA ALA A 8 -21.91 39.63 -13.27
C ALA A 8 -20.39 39.49 -13.43
N TRP A 9 -19.60 40.48 -12.98
CA TRP A 9 -18.14 40.44 -13.03
C TRP A 9 -17.53 39.50 -11.97
N ILE A 10 -18.16 39.36 -10.79
CA ILE A 10 -17.73 38.44 -9.75
C ILE A 10 -17.99 36.97 -10.15
N THR A 11 -19.16 36.72 -10.78
CA THR A 11 -19.47 35.34 -11.27
C THR A 11 -18.62 34.96 -12.48
N ALA A 12 -18.28 35.87 -13.38
CA ALA A 12 -17.36 35.62 -14.49
C ALA A 12 -15.92 35.39 -14.01
N GLY A 13 -15.46 36.11 -12.98
CA GLY A 13 -14.15 35.91 -12.36
C GLY A 13 -14.01 34.58 -11.62
N LEU A 14 -15.07 34.10 -10.94
CA LEU A 14 -15.09 32.82 -10.27
C LEU A 14 -15.08 31.63 -11.25
N LEU A 15 -15.72 31.76 -12.41
CA LEU A 15 -15.73 30.70 -13.45
C LEU A 15 -14.37 30.56 -14.18
N LEU A 16 -13.60 31.64 -14.30
CA LEU A 16 -12.26 31.61 -14.90
C LEU A 16 -11.19 31.03 -13.97
N ALA A 17 -11.40 31.01 -12.65
CA ALA A 17 -10.46 30.45 -11.68
C ALA A 17 -10.51 28.92 -11.61
N PHE A 18 -11.51 28.25 -12.23
CA PHE A 18 -11.67 26.80 -12.28
C PHE A 18 -11.18 26.14 -13.58
N SER A 19 -10.37 26.81 -14.37
CA SER A 19 -9.60 26.16 -15.42
C SER A 19 -8.48 25.34 -14.76
N PHE A 20 -8.82 24.19 -14.19
CA PHE A 20 -7.83 23.17 -13.84
C PHE A 20 -7.15 22.74 -15.13
N ASN A 21 -5.99 23.31 -15.41
CA ASN A 21 -5.04 22.66 -16.29
C ASN A 21 -4.79 21.27 -15.70
N SER A 22 -5.41 20.25 -16.29
CA SER A 22 -4.95 18.88 -16.11
C SER A 22 -3.50 18.89 -16.56
N ALA A 23 -2.57 18.99 -15.60
CA ALA A 23 -1.17 18.71 -15.87
C ALA A 23 -1.17 17.29 -16.44
N LEU A 24 -0.98 17.17 -17.74
CA LEU A 24 -0.67 15.91 -18.39
C LEU A 24 0.59 15.41 -17.68
N ALA A 25 0.42 14.42 -16.81
CA ALA A 25 1.53 13.74 -16.20
C ALA A 25 2.42 13.27 -17.34
N ALA A 26 3.59 13.88 -17.44
CA ALA A 26 4.56 13.61 -18.48
C ALA A 26 5.07 12.16 -18.29
N GLY A 27 4.62 11.27 -19.15
CA GLY A 27 5.08 9.90 -19.20
C GLY A 27 3.94 9.02 -19.72
N GLY A 28 4.03 8.61 -20.98
CA GLY A 28 2.99 7.86 -21.71
C GLY A 28 2.65 6.46 -21.16
N ALA A 29 2.66 6.27 -19.84
CA ALA A 29 2.23 5.02 -19.23
C ALA A 29 0.72 4.82 -19.42
N THR A 30 0.33 3.61 -19.76
CA THR A 30 -1.08 3.22 -19.80
C THR A 30 -1.69 3.30 -18.40
N PRO A 31 -2.87 3.90 -18.22
CA PRO A 31 -3.55 3.88 -16.93
C PRO A 31 -3.83 2.43 -16.47
N PRO A 32 -3.63 2.11 -15.19
CA PRO A 32 -3.95 0.79 -14.65
C PRO A 32 -5.42 0.43 -14.86
N PRO A 33 -5.74 -0.83 -15.16
CA PRO A 33 -7.12 -1.28 -15.21
C PRO A 33 -7.75 -1.22 -13.81
N LYS A 34 -9.03 -0.84 -13.75
CA LYS A 34 -9.79 -0.89 -12.48
C LYS A 34 -10.17 -2.32 -12.17
N LEU A 35 -9.70 -2.82 -11.04
CA LEU A 35 -9.97 -4.16 -10.55
C LEU A 35 -11.05 -4.14 -9.46
N LYS A 36 -11.68 -5.29 -9.23
CA LYS A 36 -12.65 -5.46 -8.15
C LYS A 36 -11.95 -6.01 -6.92
N TRP A 37 -11.91 -5.24 -5.85
CA TRP A 37 -11.29 -5.63 -4.59
C TRP A 37 -12.37 -5.86 -3.52
N SER A 38 -12.25 -6.95 -2.76
CA SER A 38 -13.20 -7.31 -1.68
C SER A 38 -13.32 -6.23 -0.61
N PHE A 39 -12.24 -5.50 -0.41
CA PHE A 39 -12.12 -4.44 0.60
C PHE A 39 -12.57 -3.06 0.13
N HIS A 40 -13.02 -2.89 -1.13
CA HIS A 40 -13.53 -1.60 -1.60
C HIS A 40 -14.96 -1.33 -1.08
N GLY A 41 -15.32 -0.03 -1.05
CA GLY A 41 -16.63 0.44 -0.58
C GLY A 41 -16.77 0.47 0.95
N PRO A 42 -17.91 0.98 1.45
CA PRO A 42 -18.12 1.24 2.89
C PRO A 42 -18.22 -0.04 3.74
N PHE A 43 -18.61 -1.16 3.14
CA PHE A 43 -18.78 -2.46 3.80
C PHE A 43 -17.73 -3.51 3.36
N GLY A 44 -16.77 -3.11 2.51
CA GLY A 44 -15.75 -4.02 2.03
C GLY A 44 -14.79 -4.45 3.14
N ASN A 45 -14.40 -5.72 3.11
CA ASN A 45 -13.47 -6.34 4.05
C ASN A 45 -12.36 -7.06 3.28
N PHE A 46 -11.21 -7.21 3.91
CA PHE A 46 -10.12 -8.00 3.36
C PHE A 46 -10.44 -9.50 3.39
N ASP A 47 -10.10 -10.19 2.31
CA ASP A 47 -10.10 -11.66 2.27
C ASP A 47 -8.84 -12.18 2.98
N ARG A 48 -9.02 -12.88 4.10
CA ARG A 48 -7.93 -13.40 4.94
C ARG A 48 -7.10 -14.46 4.21
N ALA A 49 -7.72 -15.32 3.41
CA ALA A 49 -6.99 -16.32 2.62
C ALA A 49 -6.11 -15.64 1.57
N GLN A 50 -6.67 -14.66 0.86
CA GLN A 50 -5.93 -13.86 -0.12
C GLN A 50 -4.77 -13.11 0.52
N MET A 51 -4.96 -12.50 1.71
CA MET A 51 -3.87 -11.83 2.42
C MET A 51 -2.77 -12.79 2.87
N LYS A 52 -3.09 -14.00 3.32
CA LYS A 52 -2.07 -15.02 3.68
C LYS A 52 -1.25 -15.42 2.46
N ARG A 53 -1.90 -15.65 1.31
CA ARG A 53 -1.17 -15.90 0.06
C ARG A 53 -0.31 -14.71 -0.35
N GLY A 54 -0.83 -13.50 -0.22
CA GLY A 54 -0.09 -12.27 -0.49
C GLY A 54 1.12 -12.07 0.42
N TRP A 55 1.00 -12.42 1.70
CA TRP A 55 2.14 -12.49 2.62
C TRP A 55 3.20 -13.47 2.15
N GLN A 56 2.79 -14.65 1.68
CA GLN A 56 3.71 -15.65 1.17
C GLN A 56 4.47 -15.12 -0.06
N VAL A 57 3.77 -14.51 -1.02
CA VAL A 57 4.41 -13.88 -2.19
C VAL A 57 5.38 -12.77 -1.75
N TYR A 58 4.98 -11.92 -0.79
CA TYR A 58 5.87 -10.90 -0.27
C TYR A 58 7.14 -11.53 0.33
N LYS A 59 6.99 -12.50 1.22
CA LYS A 59 8.10 -13.15 1.94
C LYS A 59 9.07 -13.86 0.99
N GLU A 60 8.55 -14.62 0.02
CA GLU A 60 9.37 -15.48 -0.83
C GLU A 60 9.94 -14.74 -2.06
N VAL A 61 9.25 -13.68 -2.53
CA VAL A 61 9.64 -12.98 -3.77
C VAL A 61 10.08 -11.54 -3.52
N CYS A 62 9.33 -10.76 -2.74
CA CYS A 62 9.54 -9.31 -2.64
C CYS A 62 10.55 -8.91 -1.55
N ALA A 63 10.56 -9.65 -0.43
CA ALA A 63 11.31 -9.30 0.78
C ALA A 63 12.83 -9.31 0.58
N GLY A 64 13.33 -10.01 -0.45
CA GLY A 64 14.76 -9.99 -0.79
C GLY A 64 15.27 -8.62 -1.29
N CYS A 65 14.36 -7.75 -1.77
CA CYS A 65 14.70 -6.42 -2.27
C CYS A 65 13.95 -5.29 -1.56
N HIS A 66 12.72 -5.52 -1.12
CA HIS A 66 11.82 -4.52 -0.57
C HIS A 66 11.57 -4.69 0.93
N SER A 67 11.71 -3.61 1.68
CA SER A 67 11.31 -3.58 3.09
C SER A 67 9.79 -3.37 3.26
N LEU A 68 9.28 -3.73 4.43
CA LEU A 68 7.92 -3.46 4.90
C LEU A 68 7.99 -2.92 6.35
N HIS A 69 8.74 -1.83 6.52
CA HIS A 69 9.26 -1.37 7.81
C HIS A 69 8.21 -0.83 8.79
N GLN A 70 6.99 -0.51 8.30
CA GLN A 70 5.92 -0.05 9.20
C GLN A 70 5.17 -1.20 9.86
N ILE A 71 5.37 -2.44 9.42
CA ILE A 71 4.68 -3.62 9.92
C ILE A 71 5.54 -4.37 10.94
N TYR A 72 4.90 -4.82 12.02
CA TYR A 72 5.48 -5.70 13.03
C TYR A 72 5.02 -7.14 12.79
N TYR A 73 5.82 -8.14 13.20
CA TYR A 73 5.40 -9.54 13.08
C TYR A 73 4.06 -9.81 13.75
N ARG A 74 3.77 -9.18 14.92
CA ARG A 74 2.47 -9.32 15.60
C ARG A 74 1.27 -8.93 14.73
N ASN A 75 1.44 -8.00 13.78
CA ASN A 75 0.36 -7.58 12.91
C ASN A 75 -0.10 -8.69 11.95
N LEU A 76 0.72 -9.72 11.71
CA LEU A 76 0.32 -10.88 10.91
C LEU A 76 -0.86 -11.65 11.51
N GLN A 77 -1.17 -11.46 12.80
CA GLN A 77 -2.40 -12.00 13.41
C GLN A 77 -3.65 -11.42 12.75
N ASP A 78 -3.63 -10.16 12.33
CA ASP A 78 -4.77 -9.47 11.69
C ASP A 78 -5.13 -10.09 10.33
N ILE A 79 -4.16 -10.72 9.66
CA ILE A 79 -4.37 -11.44 8.41
C ILE A 79 -4.70 -12.92 8.61
N GLY A 80 -4.82 -13.38 9.88
CA GLY A 80 -5.34 -14.68 10.23
C GLY A 80 -4.29 -15.73 10.63
N PHE A 81 -3.03 -15.31 10.91
CA PHE A 81 -2.06 -16.21 11.55
C PHE A 81 -2.33 -16.29 13.05
N SER A 82 -2.17 -17.48 13.62
CA SER A 82 -2.21 -17.69 15.07
C SER A 82 -0.98 -17.08 15.75
N THR A 83 -1.07 -16.80 17.04
CA THR A 83 0.07 -16.34 17.84
C THR A 83 1.28 -17.29 17.76
N GLY A 84 1.03 -18.61 17.67
CA GLY A 84 2.08 -19.61 17.53
C GLY A 84 2.80 -19.54 16.20
N GLU A 85 2.05 -19.39 15.10
CA GLU A 85 2.60 -19.19 13.76
C GLU A 85 3.42 -17.90 13.68
N VAL A 86 2.89 -16.79 14.20
CA VAL A 86 3.61 -15.50 14.21
C VAL A 86 4.92 -15.58 14.98
N LYS A 87 4.97 -16.32 16.11
CA LYS A 87 6.22 -16.53 16.83
C LYS A 87 7.24 -17.32 16.01
N LYS A 88 6.80 -18.33 15.28
CA LYS A 88 7.67 -19.13 14.40
C LYS A 88 8.19 -18.28 13.24
N ILE A 89 7.29 -17.56 12.54
CA ILE A 89 7.64 -16.67 11.43
C ILE A 89 8.68 -15.62 11.89
N ALA A 90 8.46 -15.00 13.04
CA ALA A 90 9.39 -14.02 13.57
C ALA A 90 10.77 -14.61 13.90
N ALA A 91 10.80 -15.82 14.45
CA ALA A 91 12.03 -16.49 14.86
C ALA A 91 12.88 -17.02 13.68
N GLU A 92 12.34 -17.04 12.46
CA GLU A 92 13.09 -17.39 11.24
C GLU A 92 14.06 -16.27 10.83
N ASP A 93 13.81 -15.05 11.29
CA ASP A 93 14.60 -13.88 10.97
C ASP A 93 15.50 -13.47 12.14
N GLU A 94 16.70 -13.00 11.83
CA GLU A 94 17.64 -12.45 12.82
C GLU A 94 17.48 -10.94 12.93
N VAL A 95 17.36 -10.45 14.16
CA VAL A 95 17.26 -9.01 14.47
C VAL A 95 18.37 -8.61 15.43
N ALA A 96 18.75 -7.34 15.45
CA ALA A 96 19.71 -6.82 16.39
C ALA A 96 19.29 -7.15 17.84
N ALA A 97 20.20 -7.78 18.58
CA ALA A 97 19.91 -8.20 19.97
C ALA A 97 19.84 -7.02 20.95
N GLY A 98 20.42 -5.88 20.59
CA GLY A 98 20.71 -4.78 21.51
C GLY A 98 22.04 -5.02 22.24
N PRO A 99 22.40 -4.12 23.16
CA PRO A 99 23.66 -4.25 23.89
C PRO A 99 23.64 -5.46 24.84
N ASN A 100 24.79 -6.12 24.96
CA ASN A 100 25.04 -7.16 25.95
C ASN A 100 25.18 -6.57 27.38
N GLU A 101 25.54 -7.38 28.36
CA GLU A 101 25.72 -6.94 29.76
C GLU A 101 26.84 -5.92 29.90
N ASP A 102 27.85 -5.92 29.02
CA ASP A 102 28.95 -4.98 28.98
C ASP A 102 28.61 -3.68 28.20
N GLY A 103 27.41 -3.58 27.62
CA GLY A 103 26.95 -2.44 26.83
C GLY A 103 27.39 -2.48 25.37
N GLU A 104 27.98 -3.58 24.92
CA GLU A 104 28.45 -3.75 23.54
C GLU A 104 27.32 -4.24 22.63
N THR A 105 27.26 -3.68 21.44
CA THR A 105 26.29 -4.09 20.40
C THR A 105 26.91 -4.99 19.33
N HIS A 106 28.21 -5.22 19.42
CA HIS A 106 28.99 -6.05 18.49
C HIS A 106 29.90 -6.98 19.27
N ASP A 107 30.13 -8.17 18.72
CA ASP A 107 31.15 -9.12 19.20
C ASP A 107 32.11 -9.39 18.05
N GLY A 108 33.39 -9.19 18.28
CA GLY A 108 34.42 -9.36 17.25
C GLY A 108 34.24 -8.50 15.99
N GLY A 109 33.49 -7.42 16.06
CA GLY A 109 33.11 -6.55 14.93
C GLY A 109 31.80 -6.92 14.23
N GLU A 110 31.18 -8.04 14.59
CA GLU A 110 29.88 -8.47 14.07
C GLU A 110 28.74 -8.01 14.98
N LEU A 111 27.61 -7.58 14.39
CA LEU A 111 26.44 -7.14 15.13
C LEU A 111 25.84 -8.31 15.93
N LEU A 112 25.60 -8.08 17.21
CA LEU A 112 24.89 -9.06 18.05
C LEU A 112 23.43 -9.21 17.54
N VAL A 113 23.08 -10.44 17.20
CA VAL A 113 21.77 -10.79 16.69
C VAL A 113 21.04 -11.80 17.60
N ARG A 114 19.73 -11.82 17.50
CA ARG A 114 18.85 -12.80 18.13
C ARG A 114 17.71 -13.17 17.20
N PRO A 115 17.06 -14.32 17.42
CA PRO A 115 15.80 -14.62 16.75
C PRO A 115 14.76 -13.52 16.99
N GLY A 116 14.03 -13.15 15.92
CA GLY A 116 12.98 -12.15 15.99
C GLY A 116 11.83 -12.56 16.91
N LYS A 117 11.11 -11.55 17.40
CA LYS A 117 9.95 -11.69 18.27
C LYS A 117 8.74 -11.00 17.61
N PRO A 118 7.50 -11.36 18.00
CA PRO A 118 6.30 -10.68 17.49
C PRO A 118 6.29 -9.15 17.67
N SER A 119 7.05 -8.63 18.63
CA SER A 119 7.20 -7.19 18.89
C SER A 119 8.18 -6.50 17.94
N ASP A 120 8.96 -7.23 17.20
CA ASP A 120 9.94 -6.66 16.27
C ASP A 120 9.25 -6.28 14.95
N LYS A 121 9.83 -5.32 14.26
CA LYS A 121 9.43 -4.97 12.89
C LYS A 121 9.94 -6.02 11.91
N LEU A 122 9.26 -6.15 10.78
CA LEU A 122 9.78 -6.94 9.66
C LEU A 122 11.19 -6.43 9.29
N ILE A 123 12.09 -7.35 9.04
CA ILE A 123 13.49 -7.02 8.70
C ILE A 123 13.59 -6.30 7.37
N LYS A 124 14.65 -5.53 7.23
CA LYS A 124 15.04 -4.89 5.97
C LYS A 124 16.05 -5.76 5.24
N PRO A 125 15.94 -5.92 3.91
CA PRO A 125 16.90 -6.73 3.15
C PRO A 125 18.29 -6.12 3.10
N PHE A 126 18.42 -4.79 3.29
CA PHE A 126 19.69 -4.08 3.23
C PHE A 126 19.87 -3.20 4.47
N ALA A 127 21.12 -3.10 4.92
CA ALA A 127 21.50 -2.31 6.08
C ALA A 127 21.24 -0.79 5.88
N ASN A 128 21.39 -0.30 4.66
CA ASN A 128 21.18 1.10 4.29
C ASN A 128 20.94 1.25 2.78
N ASP A 129 20.57 2.46 2.36
CA ASP A 129 20.26 2.79 0.96
C ASP A 129 21.46 2.59 0.01
N ALA A 130 22.69 2.80 0.49
CA ALA A 130 23.88 2.60 -0.33
C ALA A 130 24.09 1.11 -0.66
N ALA A 131 23.92 0.23 0.33
CA ALA A 131 23.94 -1.22 0.13
C ALA A 131 22.81 -1.68 -0.80
N ALA A 132 21.58 -1.14 -0.62
CA ALA A 132 20.47 -1.43 -1.50
C ALA A 132 20.73 -1.05 -2.95
N ARG A 133 21.29 0.14 -3.20
CA ARG A 133 21.65 0.60 -4.56
C ARG A 133 22.78 -0.25 -5.18
N ALA A 134 23.78 -0.61 -4.39
CA ALA A 134 24.88 -1.43 -4.86
C ALA A 134 24.38 -2.82 -5.33
N ALA A 135 23.43 -3.41 -4.61
CA ALA A 135 22.83 -4.70 -4.96
C ALA A 135 21.83 -4.63 -6.13
N ASN A 136 21.33 -3.44 -6.49
CA ASN A 136 20.24 -3.26 -7.47
C ASN A 136 20.64 -2.32 -8.62
N ASN A 137 21.87 -2.41 -9.13
CA ASN A 137 22.36 -1.63 -10.26
C ASN A 137 22.14 -0.11 -10.12
N GLY A 138 22.29 0.44 -8.92
CA GLY A 138 22.07 1.85 -8.61
C GLY A 138 20.62 2.22 -8.29
N ALA A 139 19.65 1.38 -8.55
CA ALA A 139 18.27 1.59 -8.17
C ALA A 139 18.04 1.37 -6.67
N LEU A 140 17.13 2.13 -6.08
CA LEU A 140 16.70 1.94 -4.70
C LEU A 140 15.31 1.32 -4.68
N PRO A 141 15.17 0.04 -4.27
CA PRO A 141 13.86 -0.56 -4.07
C PRO A 141 13.10 0.18 -2.97
N PRO A 142 11.87 0.69 -3.23
CA PRO A 142 11.11 1.41 -2.22
C PRO A 142 10.62 0.48 -1.10
N ASP A 143 10.43 1.05 0.10
CA ASP A 143 9.65 0.41 1.16
C ASP A 143 8.19 0.26 0.73
N LEU A 144 7.63 -0.95 0.85
CA LEU A 144 6.29 -1.25 0.36
C LEU A 144 5.18 -0.95 1.36
N SER A 145 5.49 -0.54 2.59
CA SER A 145 4.50 -0.33 3.65
C SER A 145 3.35 0.59 3.25
N LEU A 146 3.63 1.62 2.46
CA LEU A 146 2.65 2.63 2.05
C LEU A 146 2.46 2.72 0.53
N THR A 147 2.99 1.77 -0.24
CA THR A 147 2.98 1.83 -1.71
C THR A 147 1.56 1.94 -2.30
N SER A 148 0.58 1.24 -1.71
CA SER A 148 -0.82 1.33 -2.14
C SER A 148 -1.46 2.71 -1.90
N LYS A 149 -0.84 3.57 -1.10
CA LYS A 149 -1.26 4.97 -0.85
C LYS A 149 -0.45 5.99 -1.64
N ALA A 150 0.73 5.60 -2.12
CA ALA A 150 1.63 6.51 -2.84
C ALA A 150 1.15 6.84 -4.27
N HIS A 151 0.30 6.01 -4.85
CA HIS A 151 -0.23 6.19 -6.21
C HIS A 151 -1.72 6.51 -6.20
N ALA A 152 -2.16 7.40 -7.09
CA ALA A 152 -3.56 7.83 -7.20
C ALA A 152 -4.54 6.68 -7.48
N THR A 153 -4.10 5.66 -8.22
CA THR A 153 -4.88 4.44 -8.51
C THR A 153 -4.66 3.33 -7.47
N GLY A 154 -3.85 3.61 -6.44
CA GLY A 154 -3.67 2.73 -5.31
C GLY A 154 -3.22 1.32 -5.67
N VAL A 155 -3.96 0.35 -5.18
CA VAL A 155 -3.68 -1.08 -5.32
C VAL A 155 -3.79 -1.55 -6.77
N ASP A 156 -4.62 -0.91 -7.61
CA ASP A 156 -4.71 -1.22 -9.04
C ASP A 156 -3.36 -1.02 -9.74
N TYR A 157 -2.61 0.02 -9.35
CA TYR A 157 -1.28 0.28 -9.87
C TYR A 157 -0.30 -0.83 -9.54
N ILE A 158 -0.31 -1.33 -8.30
CA ILE A 158 0.59 -2.41 -7.86
C ILE A 158 0.35 -3.65 -8.71
N ALA A 159 -0.91 -4.11 -8.81
CA ALA A 159 -1.26 -5.27 -9.62
C ALA A 159 -0.89 -5.08 -11.10
N ALA A 160 -1.13 -3.89 -11.65
CA ALA A 160 -0.80 -3.56 -13.03
C ALA A 160 0.71 -3.58 -13.29
N VAL A 161 1.53 -2.98 -12.42
CA VAL A 161 2.99 -3.00 -12.57
C VAL A 161 3.51 -4.44 -12.53
N LEU A 162 3.02 -5.27 -11.62
CA LEU A 162 3.46 -6.66 -11.49
C LEU A 162 3.10 -7.53 -12.71
N THR A 163 2.02 -7.20 -13.41
CA THR A 163 1.55 -7.93 -14.61
C THR A 163 1.88 -7.22 -15.92
N GLY A 164 2.47 -6.04 -15.88
CA GLY A 164 2.67 -5.17 -17.04
C GLY A 164 3.98 -5.36 -17.80
N TYR A 165 4.79 -6.33 -17.42
CA TYR A 165 6.05 -6.63 -18.10
C TYR A 165 5.81 -7.26 -19.47
N LYS A 166 6.48 -6.72 -20.49
CA LYS A 166 6.37 -7.17 -21.89
C LYS A 166 7.66 -6.87 -22.63
N ASP A 167 7.80 -7.43 -23.80
CA ASP A 167 8.83 -7.00 -24.75
C ASP A 167 8.56 -5.56 -25.21
N PRO A 168 9.60 -4.72 -25.33
CA PRO A 168 9.42 -3.35 -25.77
C PRO A 168 8.90 -3.30 -27.22
N PRO A 169 8.00 -2.33 -27.55
CA PRO A 169 7.55 -2.15 -28.92
C PRO A 169 8.71 -1.85 -29.87
N SER A 170 8.53 -2.19 -31.15
CA SER A 170 9.52 -1.90 -32.18
C SER A 170 9.88 -0.42 -32.22
N GLY A 171 11.16 -0.11 -32.17
CA GLY A 171 11.67 1.27 -32.14
C GLY A 171 11.71 1.92 -30.77
N PHE A 172 11.25 1.28 -29.70
CA PHE A 172 11.39 1.79 -28.34
C PHE A 172 12.84 1.67 -27.86
N LYS A 173 13.43 2.77 -27.41
CA LYS A 173 14.81 2.80 -26.90
C LYS A 173 14.81 2.47 -25.41
N MET A 174 15.24 1.27 -25.08
CA MET A 174 15.49 0.86 -23.70
C MET A 174 16.79 1.44 -23.16
N SER A 175 16.77 1.90 -21.90
CA SER A 175 17.99 2.18 -21.15
C SER A 175 18.59 0.87 -20.64
N GLU A 176 19.92 0.84 -20.49
CA GLU A 176 20.64 -0.34 -19.98
C GLU A 176 20.16 -0.69 -18.56
N GLY A 177 19.96 -1.98 -18.29
CA GLY A 177 19.51 -2.48 -16.99
C GLY A 177 18.03 -2.23 -16.66
N MET A 178 17.25 -1.68 -17.60
CA MET A 178 15.81 -1.46 -17.41
C MET A 178 14.98 -2.55 -18.06
N ALA A 179 13.79 -2.80 -17.51
CA ALA A 179 12.75 -3.64 -18.09
C ALA A 179 11.61 -2.78 -18.64
N TYR A 180 11.00 -3.21 -19.75
CA TYR A 180 9.80 -2.54 -20.27
C TYR A 180 8.57 -2.93 -19.43
N ASN A 181 7.80 -1.91 -19.05
CA ASN A 181 6.57 -2.11 -18.31
C ASN A 181 5.48 -1.15 -18.82
N THR A 182 4.34 -1.69 -19.20
CA THR A 182 3.23 -0.94 -19.81
C THR A 182 2.67 0.15 -18.90
N TYR A 183 2.70 -0.09 -17.59
CA TYR A 183 2.03 0.74 -16.58
C TYR A 183 2.98 1.63 -15.77
N PHE A 184 4.27 1.42 -15.88
CA PHE A 184 5.25 2.27 -15.20
C PHE A 184 5.51 3.57 -15.97
N ALA A 185 5.70 4.68 -15.27
CA ALA A 185 5.97 5.97 -15.88
C ALA A 185 7.19 5.91 -16.80
N GLY A 186 7.06 6.37 -18.04
CA GLY A 186 8.11 6.28 -19.05
C GLY A 186 8.30 4.87 -19.64
N ASN A 187 7.48 3.90 -19.25
CA ASN A 187 7.49 2.50 -19.73
C ASN A 187 8.82 1.76 -19.48
N GLN A 188 9.68 2.26 -18.59
CA GLN A 188 10.93 1.62 -18.21
C GLN A 188 11.06 1.59 -16.69
N ILE A 189 11.34 0.43 -16.13
CA ILE A 189 11.48 0.20 -14.69
C ILE A 189 12.78 -0.56 -14.40
N ALA A 190 13.50 -0.14 -13.35
CA ALA A 190 14.73 -0.81 -12.94
C ALA A 190 14.49 -2.18 -12.28
N MET A 191 13.30 -2.41 -11.74
CA MET A 191 12.90 -3.70 -11.19
C MET A 191 12.71 -4.71 -12.33
N PRO A 192 13.43 -5.83 -12.38
CA PRO A 192 13.14 -6.91 -13.32
C PRO A 192 11.76 -7.52 -13.00
N ALA A 193 11.17 -8.26 -13.96
CA ALA A 193 9.90 -8.95 -13.71
C ALA A 193 10.02 -9.89 -12.50
N PRO A 194 9.35 -9.62 -11.38
CA PRO A 194 9.58 -10.37 -10.15
C PRO A 194 8.76 -11.67 -10.07
N LEU A 195 7.69 -11.77 -10.86
CA LEU A 195 6.77 -12.90 -10.83
C LEU A 195 6.90 -13.75 -12.08
N SER A 196 7.01 -15.05 -11.89
CA SER A 196 6.85 -16.07 -12.92
C SER A 196 5.80 -17.08 -12.48
N ALA A 197 5.21 -17.82 -13.43
CA ALA A 197 4.24 -18.86 -13.07
C ALA A 197 4.89 -19.85 -12.07
N ASP A 198 4.12 -20.22 -11.07
CA ASP A 198 4.51 -21.17 -10.01
C ASP A 198 5.78 -20.74 -9.21
N ALA A 199 6.03 -19.41 -9.10
CA ALA A 199 7.13 -18.86 -8.30
C ALA A 199 6.96 -19.13 -6.78
N VAL A 200 5.74 -19.41 -6.33
CA VAL A 200 5.42 -19.83 -4.96
C VAL A 200 4.51 -21.06 -5.00
N GLU A 201 4.57 -21.89 -3.97
CA GLU A 201 3.66 -23.02 -3.80
C GLU A 201 2.67 -22.70 -2.67
N TYR A 202 1.43 -22.36 -3.02
CA TYR A 202 0.42 -21.99 -2.03
C TYR A 202 -0.06 -23.19 -1.23
N ALA A 203 -0.04 -23.06 0.10
CA ALA A 203 -0.47 -24.10 1.02
C ALA A 203 -1.95 -24.50 0.89
N ASP A 204 -2.79 -23.63 0.31
CA ASP A 204 -4.22 -23.89 0.09
C ASP A 204 -4.51 -24.53 -1.29
N GLY A 205 -3.47 -24.85 -2.07
CA GLY A 205 -3.59 -25.47 -3.38
C GLY A 205 -4.04 -24.52 -4.50
N THR A 206 -4.16 -23.22 -4.22
CA THR A 206 -4.45 -22.21 -5.25
C THR A 206 -3.31 -22.18 -6.28
N LYS A 207 -3.63 -22.15 -7.57
CA LYS A 207 -2.61 -22.08 -8.62
C LYS A 207 -1.90 -20.71 -8.60
N ALA A 208 -0.57 -20.72 -8.51
CA ALA A 208 0.24 -19.51 -8.45
C ALA A 208 0.55 -18.95 -9.85
N THR A 209 -0.48 -18.47 -10.55
CA THR A 209 -0.27 -17.71 -11.80
C THR A 209 0.26 -16.32 -11.48
N VAL A 210 0.90 -15.66 -12.44
CA VAL A 210 1.40 -14.28 -12.28
C VAL A 210 0.28 -13.33 -11.84
N GLU A 211 -0.89 -13.45 -12.47
CA GLU A 211 -2.07 -12.64 -12.16
C GLU A 211 -2.58 -12.91 -10.73
N GLN A 212 -2.65 -14.18 -10.31
CA GLN A 212 -3.11 -14.55 -8.98
C GLN A 212 -2.15 -14.02 -7.91
N MET A 213 -0.86 -14.23 -8.08
CA MET A 213 0.16 -13.71 -7.17
C MET A 213 0.15 -12.18 -7.08
N ALA A 214 -0.02 -11.51 -8.23
CA ALA A 214 -0.12 -10.06 -8.27
C ALA A 214 -1.35 -9.55 -7.51
N LEU A 215 -2.52 -10.20 -7.63
CA LEU A 215 -3.72 -9.85 -6.88
C LEU A 215 -3.54 -10.11 -5.38
N ASP A 216 -2.96 -11.24 -5.02
CA ASP A 216 -2.77 -11.64 -3.63
C ASP A 216 -1.81 -10.70 -2.89
N VAL A 217 -0.63 -10.43 -3.48
CA VAL A 217 0.34 -9.51 -2.87
C VAL A 217 -0.17 -8.06 -2.86
N SER A 218 -0.92 -7.63 -3.88
CA SER A 218 -1.53 -6.30 -3.89
C SER A 218 -2.58 -6.14 -2.78
N THR A 219 -3.36 -7.18 -2.49
CA THR A 219 -4.31 -7.20 -1.36
C THR A 219 -3.58 -7.13 -0.02
N PHE A 220 -2.49 -7.89 0.13
CA PHE A 220 -1.65 -7.83 1.32
C PHE A 220 -1.02 -6.44 1.51
N LEU A 221 -0.49 -5.83 0.46
CA LEU A 221 0.07 -4.47 0.52
C LEU A 221 -0.98 -3.39 0.75
N ALA A 222 -2.22 -3.60 0.31
CA ALA A 222 -3.34 -2.72 0.68
C ALA A 222 -3.62 -2.77 2.18
N TRP A 223 -3.63 -3.96 2.77
CA TRP A 223 -3.75 -4.13 4.22
C TRP A 223 -2.55 -3.54 4.96
N ALA A 224 -1.33 -3.79 4.50
CA ALA A 224 -0.12 -3.27 5.13
C ALA A 224 -0.13 -1.73 5.24
N ALA A 225 -0.68 -1.04 4.23
CA ALA A 225 -0.80 0.41 4.25
C ALA A 225 -1.99 0.93 5.07
N GLU A 226 -2.94 0.10 5.43
CA GLU A 226 -4.16 0.48 6.16
C GLU A 226 -4.73 -0.69 6.98
N PRO A 227 -3.98 -1.22 7.98
CA PRO A 227 -4.41 -2.37 8.75
C PRO A 227 -5.71 -2.11 9.53
N GLU A 228 -5.94 -0.87 9.94
CA GLU A 228 -7.13 -0.42 10.70
C GLU A 228 -8.36 -0.12 9.80
N MET A 229 -8.30 -0.38 8.50
CA MET A 229 -9.35 0.00 7.55
C MET A 229 -10.72 -0.56 7.93
N GLU A 230 -10.79 -1.84 8.30
CA GLU A 230 -12.06 -2.48 8.65
C GLU A 230 -12.65 -1.92 9.93
N GLU A 231 -11.80 -1.66 10.94
CA GLU A 231 -12.23 -1.05 12.19
C GLU A 231 -12.69 0.39 11.96
N ARG A 232 -11.92 1.18 11.21
CA ARG A 232 -12.28 2.54 10.81
C ARG A 232 -13.64 2.59 10.10
N LYS A 233 -13.93 1.66 9.19
CA LYS A 233 -15.24 1.58 8.51
C LYS A 233 -16.36 1.25 9.49
N ARG A 234 -16.17 0.26 10.34
CA ARG A 234 -17.17 -0.13 11.37
C ARG A 234 -17.44 1.02 12.34
N LEU A 235 -16.38 1.71 12.79
CA LEU A 235 -16.53 2.88 13.66
C LEU A 235 -17.24 4.01 12.93
N GLY A 236 -16.87 4.28 11.68
CA GLY A 236 -17.49 5.33 10.85
C GLY A 236 -18.99 5.16 10.71
N ILE A 237 -19.48 3.94 10.48
CA ILE A 237 -20.91 3.64 10.41
C ILE A 237 -21.60 3.97 11.74
N LYS A 238 -21.03 3.56 12.88
CA LYS A 238 -21.59 3.86 14.22
C LYS A 238 -21.64 5.37 14.47
N VAL A 239 -20.58 6.09 14.12
CA VAL A 239 -20.52 7.55 14.26
C VAL A 239 -21.56 8.25 13.39
N ILE A 240 -21.72 7.84 12.13
CA ILE A 240 -22.72 8.42 11.24
C ILE A 240 -24.14 8.20 11.79
N LEU A 241 -24.47 6.98 12.23
CA LEU A 241 -25.78 6.69 12.83
C LEU A 241 -26.03 7.53 14.08
N PHE A 242 -25.04 7.64 14.97
CA PHE A 242 -25.14 8.50 16.15
C PHE A 242 -25.39 9.96 15.76
N LEU A 243 -24.63 10.50 14.79
CA LEU A 243 -24.80 11.88 14.34
C LEU A 243 -26.16 12.14 13.67
N ILE A 244 -26.73 11.18 12.95
CA ILE A 244 -28.08 11.29 12.38
C ILE A 244 -29.10 11.46 13.51
N VAL A 245 -29.06 10.58 14.53
CA VAL A 245 -29.98 10.65 15.68
C VAL A 245 -29.80 11.96 16.44
N LEU A 246 -28.55 12.32 16.75
CA LEU A 246 -28.24 13.58 17.46
C LEU A 246 -28.76 14.79 16.68
N THR A 247 -28.53 14.83 15.37
CA THR A 247 -29.00 15.93 14.51
C THR A 247 -30.52 16.04 14.50
N ALA A 248 -31.23 14.91 14.42
CA ALA A 248 -32.70 14.88 14.46
C ALA A 248 -33.22 15.45 15.80
N LEU A 249 -32.61 15.05 16.93
CA LEU A 249 -32.98 15.55 18.25
C LEU A 249 -32.72 17.06 18.41
N LEU A 250 -31.55 17.50 17.97
CA LEU A 250 -31.17 18.92 18.02
C LEU A 250 -32.05 19.77 17.11
N TYR A 251 -32.42 19.24 15.95
CA TYR A 251 -33.34 19.90 15.04
C TYR A 251 -34.75 20.02 15.66
N ALA A 252 -35.25 18.95 16.28
CA ALA A 252 -36.54 18.98 16.99
C ALA A 252 -36.51 19.97 18.15
N LEU A 253 -35.43 20.00 18.95
CA LEU A 253 -35.23 20.95 20.04
C LEU A 253 -35.21 22.40 19.50
N LYS A 254 -34.42 22.65 18.44
CA LYS A 254 -34.39 23.96 17.77
C LYS A 254 -35.80 24.39 17.39
N ARG A 255 -36.57 23.55 16.69
CA ARG A 255 -37.95 23.90 16.29
C ARG A 255 -38.83 24.25 17.48
N ARG A 256 -38.71 23.51 18.58
CA ARG A 256 -39.48 23.76 19.81
C ARG A 256 -39.14 25.10 20.48
N ILE A 257 -37.86 25.45 20.53
CA ILE A 257 -37.41 26.72 21.11
C ILE A 257 -37.84 27.90 20.22
N TRP A 258 -37.63 27.81 18.92
CA TRP A 258 -37.94 28.90 17.98
C TRP A 258 -39.41 29.09 17.71
N ALA A 259 -40.26 28.09 17.92
CA ALA A 259 -41.70 28.23 17.79
C ALA A 259 -42.34 29.20 18.78
N LYS A 260 -41.62 29.62 19.83
CA LYS A 260 -42.05 30.62 20.83
C LYS A 260 -41.52 32.02 20.56
N VAL A 261 -40.67 32.19 19.53
CA VAL A 261 -39.99 33.44 19.21
C VAL A 261 -40.67 34.17 18.03
N HIS A 262 -41.53 33.47 17.29
CA HIS A 262 -42.27 34.04 16.14
C HIS A 262 -43.76 33.93 16.38
#